data_f171013348ebb6e586d1f01a65d51621
#
_entry.id   f171013348ebb6e586d1f01a65d51621
#
_cell.length_a   1.000
_cell.length_b   1.000
_cell.length_c   1.000
_cell.angle_alpha   90.00
_cell.angle_beta   90.00
_cell.angle_gamma   90.00
#
_symmetry.space_group_name_H-M   'P 1'
#
loop_
_entity.id
_entity.type
_entity.pdbx_description
1 polymer ?
#
loop_
_entity_poly.entity_id
_entity_poly.type
_entity_poly.pdbx_seq_one_letter_code
_entity_poly.pdbx_strand_id
1 'polypeptide(L)'
;MDYTDNGSFRFYEEQVAPLIRREFPEFEGRIAVGLAGEGSDCFGYDDYMSRDHDFGTGVCLWIPDEDMNSYGKALAAAYNDLIDRQPGNNLTERLRERRGVMTVSGFYSKILGTDIDAKQPELSKEQWMALDHSCLATAVNGAVFRDDLGVFTAFRNMLLNYYPDRIWKIRIVEELHKFSMALQVNYARCMSRGDLVAARLCHMHGIEAAMQLFFLMKREYPPYYKWTHRRLSELDEDGYFSKWVKELSECGLDTEAWEGKTYSGKFVNLSDRVILLTERLAERIANKMQEYGLIDNVDPYLEKHVDEIIRGMES
;
A
#
# COMPACT_ATOMS: atom_id res chain seq x y z
N MET A 1 14.62 -0.46 -4.71
CA MET A 1 14.63 0.12 -6.09
C MET A 1 15.72 1.16 -6.11
N ASP A 2 16.59 1.15 -7.09
CA ASP A 2 17.62 2.18 -7.25
C ASP A 2 17.03 3.34 -8.05
N TYR A 3 16.95 4.52 -7.43
CA TYR A 3 16.40 5.73 -8.04
C TYR A 3 17.48 6.62 -8.67
N THR A 4 18.73 6.19 -8.68
CA THR A 4 19.85 6.99 -9.25
C THR A 4 19.74 7.19 -10.76
N ASP A 5 19.09 6.29 -11.47
CA ASP A 5 18.77 6.43 -12.90
C ASP A 5 17.43 7.12 -13.19
N ASN A 6 16.71 7.55 -12.16
CA ASN A 6 15.42 8.22 -12.30
C ASN A 6 15.64 9.67 -12.79
N GLY A 7 14.81 10.11 -13.74
CA GLY A 7 14.84 11.49 -14.24
C GLY A 7 14.66 12.56 -13.15
N SER A 8 13.91 12.25 -12.09
CA SER A 8 13.72 13.16 -10.94
C SER A 8 14.99 13.30 -10.09
N PHE A 9 15.76 12.22 -9.89
CA PHE A 9 17.06 12.31 -9.19
C PHE A 9 18.06 13.15 -9.99
N ARG A 10 18.16 12.92 -11.30
CA ARG A 10 19.02 13.73 -12.18
C ARG A 10 18.60 15.19 -12.19
N PHE A 11 17.30 15.47 -12.26
CA PHE A 11 16.77 16.85 -12.17
C PHE A 11 17.13 17.51 -10.84
N TYR A 12 17.05 16.75 -9.73
CA TYR A 12 17.52 17.24 -8.44
C TYR A 12 18.99 17.64 -8.49
N GLU A 13 19.86 16.75 -8.93
CA GLU A 13 21.31 17.02 -8.92
C GLU A 13 21.73 18.18 -9.84
N GLU A 14 21.17 18.20 -11.04
CA GLU A 14 21.59 19.16 -12.09
C GLU A 14 20.93 20.54 -11.97
N GLN A 15 19.72 20.62 -11.38
CA GLN A 15 18.94 21.83 -11.40
C GLN A 15 18.52 22.31 -10.00
N VAL A 16 17.92 21.43 -9.19
CA VAL A 16 17.31 21.83 -7.91
C VAL A 16 18.37 22.07 -6.84
N ALA A 17 19.35 21.20 -6.69
CA ALA A 17 20.43 21.36 -5.71
C ALA A 17 21.26 22.63 -5.99
N PRO A 18 21.67 22.95 -7.25
CA PRO A 18 22.31 24.23 -7.55
C PRO A 18 21.42 25.45 -7.28
N LEU A 19 20.10 25.40 -7.54
CA LEU A 19 19.17 26.45 -7.18
C LEU A 19 19.17 26.72 -5.69
N ILE A 20 19.03 25.67 -4.86
CA ILE A 20 19.01 25.78 -3.39
C ILE A 20 20.33 26.40 -2.88
N ARG A 21 21.48 25.91 -3.33
CA ARG A 21 22.79 26.43 -2.93
C ARG A 21 22.99 27.90 -3.30
N ARG A 22 22.47 28.33 -4.44
CA ARG A 22 22.63 29.72 -4.92
C ARG A 22 21.70 30.70 -4.22
N GLU A 23 20.44 30.32 -4.04
CA GLU A 23 19.39 31.26 -3.62
C GLU A 23 18.98 31.09 -2.15
N PHE A 24 19.24 29.91 -1.57
CA PHE A 24 18.85 29.55 -0.19
C PHE A 24 20.02 28.94 0.62
N PRO A 25 21.27 29.46 0.55
CA PRO A 25 22.44 28.81 1.16
C PRO A 25 22.31 28.65 2.68
N GLU A 26 21.66 29.57 3.37
CA GLU A 26 21.44 29.52 4.82
C GLU A 26 20.44 28.45 5.25
N PHE A 27 19.57 28.03 4.32
CA PHE A 27 18.50 27.07 4.56
C PHE A 27 18.75 25.71 3.88
N GLU A 28 19.85 25.56 3.15
CA GLU A 28 20.15 24.35 2.37
C GLU A 28 20.02 23.05 3.23
N GLY A 29 20.58 23.05 4.43
CA GLY A 29 20.48 21.92 5.37
C GLY A 29 19.11 21.72 6.01
N ARG A 30 18.15 22.60 5.74
CA ARG A 30 16.78 22.51 6.26
C ARG A 30 15.75 22.06 5.22
N ILE A 31 16.18 21.86 3.97
CA ILE A 31 15.34 21.47 2.84
C ILE A 31 15.63 20.02 2.53
N ALA A 32 14.70 19.13 2.86
CA ALA A 32 14.72 17.75 2.40
C ALA A 32 14.18 17.68 0.97
N VAL A 33 14.75 16.81 0.13
CA VAL A 33 14.37 16.65 -1.26
C VAL A 33 14.24 15.18 -1.61
N GLY A 34 13.24 14.84 -2.39
CA GLY A 34 13.03 13.48 -2.86
C GLY A 34 11.87 13.34 -3.84
N LEU A 35 11.52 12.11 -4.10
CA LEU A 35 10.34 11.73 -4.88
C LEU A 35 9.53 10.75 -4.04
N ALA A 36 8.35 11.14 -3.57
CA ALA A 36 7.45 10.29 -2.81
C ALA A 36 6.00 10.77 -2.94
N GLY A 37 5.06 9.94 -2.56
CA GLY A 37 3.64 10.27 -2.56
C GLY A 37 2.86 9.65 -3.71
N GLU A 38 1.83 10.34 -4.18
CA GLU A 38 0.97 9.87 -5.26
C GLU A 38 1.68 9.87 -6.62
N GLY A 39 1.44 8.84 -7.40
CA GLY A 39 1.95 8.68 -8.76
C GLY A 39 2.59 7.31 -8.98
N SER A 40 2.48 6.78 -10.19
CA SER A 40 3.11 5.52 -10.58
C SER A 40 4.64 5.61 -10.56
N ASP A 41 5.18 6.79 -10.83
CA ASP A 41 6.60 7.11 -10.76
C ASP A 41 7.18 6.91 -9.34
N CYS A 42 6.41 7.25 -8.29
CA CYS A 42 6.82 7.02 -6.90
C CYS A 42 6.87 5.53 -6.51
N PHE A 43 6.14 4.68 -7.22
CA PHE A 43 6.18 3.22 -7.05
C PHE A 43 7.12 2.52 -8.03
N GLY A 44 7.69 3.26 -9.01
CA GLY A 44 8.47 2.68 -10.09
C GLY A 44 7.63 1.86 -11.06
N TYR A 45 6.36 2.16 -11.20
CA TYR A 45 5.39 1.46 -12.05
C TYR A 45 5.02 2.26 -13.29
N ASP A 46 5.82 3.27 -13.62
CA ASP A 46 5.64 4.02 -14.84
C ASP A 46 5.82 3.14 -16.07
N ASP A 47 4.85 3.25 -16.98
CA ASP A 47 4.86 2.67 -18.31
C ASP A 47 4.41 3.69 -19.36
N TYR A 48 4.30 3.27 -20.62
CA TYR A 48 3.87 4.17 -21.70
C TYR A 48 2.43 4.70 -21.50
N MET A 49 1.56 3.94 -20.82
CA MET A 49 0.17 4.36 -20.53
C MET A 49 0.11 5.38 -19.39
N SER A 50 1.07 5.33 -18.46
CA SER A 50 1.15 6.29 -17.35
C SER A 50 1.57 7.70 -17.81
N ARG A 51 2.01 7.83 -19.08
CA ARG A 51 2.51 9.09 -19.66
C ARG A 51 1.45 9.88 -20.43
N ASP A 52 0.21 9.41 -20.49
CA ASP A 52 -0.88 10.06 -21.22
C ASP A 52 -1.37 11.34 -20.52
N HIS A 53 -1.24 11.44 -19.18
CA HIS A 53 -1.53 12.63 -18.41
C HIS A 53 -0.68 12.65 -17.12
N ASP A 54 -0.51 13.85 -16.56
CA ASP A 54 0.24 14.09 -15.32
C ASP A 54 1.67 13.52 -15.36
N PHE A 55 2.35 13.64 -16.50
CA PHE A 55 3.72 13.21 -16.66
C PHE A 55 4.67 14.44 -16.75
N GLY A 56 5.74 14.38 -15.98
CA GLY A 56 6.78 15.40 -16.02
C GLY A 56 7.83 15.23 -14.94
N THR A 57 8.98 15.81 -15.18
CA THR A 57 10.08 15.83 -14.22
C THR A 57 9.76 16.77 -13.08
N GLY A 58 9.87 16.29 -11.84
CA GLY A 58 9.68 17.11 -10.64
C GLY A 58 10.10 16.38 -9.39
N VAL A 59 10.33 17.13 -8.32
CA VAL A 59 10.68 16.59 -6.99
C VAL A 59 9.83 17.24 -5.91
N CYS A 60 9.73 16.57 -4.76
CA CYS A 60 9.19 17.14 -3.55
C CYS A 60 10.32 17.84 -2.79
N LEU A 61 10.03 19.02 -2.24
CA LEU A 61 10.90 19.73 -1.32
C LEU A 61 10.14 19.86 0.00
N TRP A 62 10.63 19.17 1.01
CA TRP A 62 10.00 19.18 2.33
C TRP A 62 10.78 20.05 3.30
N ILE A 63 10.08 20.95 3.97
CA ILE A 63 10.65 21.87 4.94
C ILE A 63 9.94 21.74 6.30
N PRO A 64 10.59 22.10 7.41
CA PRO A 64 9.92 22.21 8.70
C PRO A 64 8.71 23.17 8.65
N ASP A 65 7.69 22.91 9.47
CA ASP A 65 6.44 23.68 9.43
C ASP A 65 6.65 25.17 9.74
N GLU A 66 7.55 25.50 10.67
CA GLU A 66 7.91 26.87 11.01
C GLU A 66 8.57 27.62 9.86
N ASP A 67 9.19 26.95 8.94
CA ASP A 67 9.96 27.55 7.84
C ASP A 67 9.09 27.99 6.65
N MET A 68 7.84 27.52 6.58
CA MET A 68 6.93 27.88 5.48
C MET A 68 6.71 29.38 5.39
N ASN A 69 6.58 30.08 6.50
CA ASN A 69 6.38 31.53 6.51
C ASN A 69 7.69 32.32 6.42
N SER A 70 8.84 31.70 6.70
CA SER A 70 10.17 32.32 6.59
C SER A 70 10.62 32.38 5.14
N TYR A 71 10.97 31.24 4.55
CA TYR A 71 11.50 31.14 3.20
C TYR A 71 10.68 30.20 2.26
N GLY A 72 9.75 29.42 2.81
CA GLY A 72 9.04 28.39 2.03
C GLY A 72 8.29 28.94 0.81
N LYS A 73 7.67 30.11 0.93
CA LYS A 73 6.98 30.78 -0.19
C LYS A 73 7.96 31.25 -1.28
N ALA A 74 9.11 31.77 -0.89
CA ALA A 74 10.15 32.18 -1.83
C ALA A 74 10.76 30.97 -2.54
N LEU A 75 11.03 29.90 -1.80
CA LEU A 75 11.51 28.63 -2.34
C LEU A 75 10.50 28.03 -3.34
N ALA A 76 9.19 28.07 -3.02
CA ALA A 76 8.15 27.59 -3.93
C ALA A 76 8.09 28.41 -5.22
N ALA A 77 8.22 29.75 -5.16
CA ALA A 77 8.29 30.59 -6.34
C ALA A 77 9.51 30.26 -7.20
N ALA A 78 10.70 30.18 -6.62
CA ALA A 78 11.93 29.85 -7.33
C ALA A 78 11.87 28.44 -7.97
N TYR A 79 11.32 27.46 -7.27
CA TYR A 79 11.12 26.11 -7.81
C TYR A 79 10.12 26.10 -8.97
N ASN A 80 8.99 26.80 -8.87
CA ASN A 80 8.02 26.89 -9.94
C ASN A 80 8.60 27.57 -11.19
N ASP A 81 9.36 28.64 -11.02
CA ASP A 81 10.10 29.29 -12.11
C ASP A 81 11.10 28.34 -12.80
N LEU A 82 11.77 27.48 -12.02
CA LEU A 82 12.66 26.47 -12.55
C LEU A 82 11.89 25.42 -13.37
N ILE A 83 10.76 24.94 -12.85
CA ILE A 83 9.90 23.96 -13.53
C ILE A 83 9.31 24.53 -14.82
N ASP A 84 8.86 25.76 -14.83
CA ASP A 84 8.26 26.42 -16.01
C ASP A 84 9.25 26.60 -17.18
N ARG A 85 10.55 26.62 -16.88
CA ARG A 85 11.62 26.68 -17.87
C ARG A 85 12.04 25.32 -18.44
N GLN A 86 11.55 24.21 -17.86
CA GLN A 86 11.93 22.87 -18.34
C GLN A 86 11.26 22.55 -19.68
N PRO A 87 12.01 22.25 -20.75
CA PRO A 87 11.42 21.91 -22.03
C PRO A 87 10.65 20.58 -21.94
N GLY A 88 9.47 20.55 -22.51
CA GLY A 88 8.63 19.34 -22.56
C GLY A 88 7.88 19.01 -21.26
N ASN A 89 7.97 19.87 -20.25
CA ASN A 89 7.19 19.72 -19.04
C ASN A 89 5.73 20.14 -19.30
N ASN A 90 4.83 19.17 -19.23
CA ASN A 90 3.39 19.39 -19.26
C ASN A 90 2.80 19.11 -17.89
N LEU A 91 3.23 19.88 -16.88
CA LEU A 91 2.78 19.72 -15.52
C LEU A 91 1.39 20.31 -15.37
N THR A 92 0.40 19.45 -15.17
CA THR A 92 -0.93 19.87 -14.74
C THR A 92 -0.87 20.48 -13.34
N GLU A 93 -1.89 21.27 -12.98
CA GLU A 93 -2.02 21.81 -11.63
C GLU A 93 -1.96 20.67 -10.57
N ARG A 94 -2.61 19.55 -10.84
CA ARG A 94 -2.60 18.36 -9.99
C ARG A 94 -1.19 17.78 -9.76
N LEU A 95 -0.35 17.74 -10.79
CA LEU A 95 1.03 17.26 -10.63
C LEU A 95 1.89 18.26 -9.84
N ARG A 96 1.64 19.58 -10.00
CA ARG A 96 2.28 20.61 -9.19
C ARG A 96 1.93 20.52 -7.70
N GLU A 97 0.67 20.15 -7.39
CA GLU A 97 0.24 19.91 -6.01
C GLU A 97 0.89 18.68 -5.36
N ARG A 98 1.35 17.71 -6.16
CA ARG A 98 2.04 16.50 -5.70
C ARG A 98 3.54 16.66 -5.57
N ARG A 99 4.09 17.64 -6.25
CA ARG A 99 5.52 17.98 -6.29
C ARG A 99 5.70 19.44 -5.83
N GLY A 100 6.94 19.84 -5.57
CA GLY A 100 7.23 21.18 -5.11
C GLY A 100 7.36 21.30 -3.61
N VAL A 101 7.24 22.54 -3.10
CA VAL A 101 7.51 22.87 -1.71
C VAL A 101 6.29 22.61 -0.83
N MET A 102 6.48 21.85 0.21
CA MET A 102 5.46 21.56 1.23
C MET A 102 6.12 21.35 2.60
N THR A 103 5.35 21.51 3.66
CA THR A 103 5.87 21.14 4.99
C THR A 103 5.89 19.63 5.16
N VAL A 104 6.76 19.12 6.04
CA VAL A 104 6.82 17.69 6.34
C VAL A 104 5.49 17.21 6.92
N SER A 105 4.95 17.93 7.91
CA SER A 105 3.64 17.59 8.49
C SER A 105 2.51 17.67 7.45
N GLY A 106 2.53 18.69 6.59
CA GLY A 106 1.54 18.86 5.50
C GLY A 106 1.54 17.71 4.49
N PHE A 107 2.73 17.23 4.11
CA PHE A 107 2.86 16.06 3.23
C PHE A 107 2.20 14.81 3.84
N TYR A 108 2.58 14.47 5.06
CA TYR A 108 2.04 13.28 5.71
C TYR A 108 0.55 13.41 6.06
N SER A 109 0.11 14.59 6.54
CA SER A 109 -1.31 14.84 6.82
C SER A 109 -2.19 14.68 5.58
N LYS A 110 -1.72 15.20 4.43
CA LYS A 110 -2.44 15.08 3.15
C LYS A 110 -2.59 13.61 2.72
N ILE A 111 -1.53 12.81 2.81
CA ILE A 111 -1.53 11.42 2.35
C ILE A 111 -2.28 10.52 3.33
N LEU A 112 -2.07 10.70 4.63
CA LEU A 112 -2.65 9.86 5.66
C LEU A 112 -4.09 10.26 6.04
N GLY A 113 -4.54 11.46 5.61
CA GLY A 113 -5.90 11.93 5.88
C GLY A 113 -6.17 12.23 7.38
N THR A 114 -5.12 12.51 8.15
CA THR A 114 -5.19 12.87 9.57
C THR A 114 -4.13 13.90 9.90
N ASP A 115 -4.34 14.70 10.94
CA ASP A 115 -3.36 15.70 11.37
C ASP A 115 -2.10 15.02 11.89
N ILE A 116 -0.95 15.43 11.35
CA ILE A 116 0.37 14.92 11.68
C ILE A 116 1.26 16.06 12.19
N ASP A 117 1.93 15.84 13.31
CA ASP A 117 3.09 16.62 13.74
C ASP A 117 4.36 15.80 13.44
N ALA A 118 5.04 16.14 12.36
CA ALA A 118 6.23 15.39 11.94
C ALA A 118 7.43 15.50 12.91
N LYS A 119 7.39 16.45 13.84
CA LYS A 119 8.41 16.55 14.92
C LYS A 119 8.23 15.46 15.98
N GLN A 120 7.05 14.88 16.06
CA GLN A 120 6.71 13.76 16.92
C GLN A 120 6.35 12.56 16.03
N PRO A 121 7.34 11.74 15.61
CA PRO A 121 7.11 10.65 14.68
C PRO A 121 6.39 9.47 15.37
N GLU A 122 5.18 9.71 15.80
CA GLU A 122 4.29 8.75 16.46
C GLU A 122 2.88 8.87 15.92
N LEU A 123 2.15 7.76 15.92
CA LEU A 123 0.71 7.71 15.64
C LEU A 123 0.00 7.05 16.81
N SER A 124 -1.14 7.64 17.22
CA SER A 124 -2.00 7.03 18.22
C SER A 124 -2.61 5.72 17.70
N LYS A 125 -3.11 4.89 18.61
CA LYS A 125 -3.82 3.66 18.24
C LYS A 125 -5.01 3.96 17.32
N GLU A 126 -5.75 5.02 17.61
CA GLU A 126 -6.92 5.46 16.86
C GLU A 126 -6.53 5.88 15.44
N GLN A 127 -5.43 6.63 15.29
CA GLN A 127 -4.88 6.98 13.98
C GLN A 127 -4.48 5.71 13.20
N TRP A 128 -3.70 4.81 13.81
CA TRP A 128 -3.33 3.54 13.16
C TRP A 128 -4.54 2.72 12.69
N MET A 129 -5.60 2.68 13.48
CA MET A 129 -6.82 1.94 13.13
C MET A 129 -7.62 2.61 12.01
N ALA A 130 -7.57 3.93 11.89
CA ALA A 130 -8.30 4.69 10.88
C ALA A 130 -7.59 4.72 9.51
N LEU A 131 -6.28 4.45 9.46
CA LEU A 131 -5.50 4.56 8.24
C LEU A 131 -5.81 3.42 7.25
N ASP A 132 -5.96 3.81 5.98
CA ASP A 132 -6.01 2.87 4.86
C ASP A 132 -4.61 2.37 4.49
N HIS A 133 -4.51 1.10 4.11
CA HIS A 133 -3.24 0.46 3.76
C HIS A 133 -2.53 1.15 2.57
N SER A 134 -3.30 1.57 1.57
CA SER A 134 -2.74 2.20 0.36
C SER A 134 -2.19 3.60 0.63
N CYS A 135 -2.76 4.32 1.62
CA CYS A 135 -2.22 5.58 2.09
C CYS A 135 -0.84 5.39 2.74
N LEU A 136 -0.69 4.34 3.56
CA LEU A 136 0.60 3.99 4.18
C LEU A 136 1.66 3.64 3.13
N ALA A 137 1.32 2.81 2.14
CA ALA A 137 2.22 2.52 1.03
C ALA A 137 2.64 3.80 0.27
N THR A 138 1.69 4.72 0.07
CA THR A 138 1.94 6.01 -0.61
C THR A 138 2.82 6.93 0.23
N ALA A 139 2.69 6.91 1.56
CA ALA A 139 3.48 7.73 2.47
C ALA A 139 4.96 7.28 2.56
N VAL A 140 5.25 6.00 2.26
CA VAL A 140 6.60 5.43 2.40
C VAL A 140 7.25 5.03 1.07
N ASN A 141 6.60 5.26 -0.07
CA ASN A 141 7.16 4.93 -1.38
C ASN A 141 8.30 5.88 -1.80
N GLY A 142 8.80 5.67 -2.99
CA GLY A 142 9.78 6.54 -3.60
C GLY A 142 11.14 6.56 -2.91
N ALA A 143 11.84 7.68 -3.02
CA ALA A 143 13.18 7.87 -2.46
C ALA A 143 13.40 9.28 -1.91
N VAL A 144 14.17 9.35 -0.83
CA VAL A 144 14.70 10.60 -0.27
C VAL A 144 16.10 10.80 -0.84
N PHE A 145 16.34 11.93 -1.49
CA PHE A 145 17.63 12.28 -2.11
C PHE A 145 18.52 13.03 -1.13
N ARG A 146 17.90 13.86 -0.27
CA ARG A 146 18.55 14.63 0.77
C ARG A 146 17.61 14.88 1.94
N ASP A 147 18.09 14.75 3.17
CA ASP A 147 17.37 15.16 4.38
C ASP A 147 18.39 15.34 5.53
N ASP A 148 19.05 16.49 5.58
CA ASP A 148 20.13 16.74 6.56
C ASP A 148 19.57 16.90 7.98
N LEU A 149 18.35 17.42 8.15
CA LEU A 149 17.68 17.49 9.45
C LEU A 149 17.14 16.15 9.93
N GLY A 150 16.86 15.25 8.99
CA GLY A 150 16.29 13.94 9.28
C GLY A 150 14.81 13.92 9.69
N VAL A 151 14.09 15.05 9.64
CA VAL A 151 12.69 15.14 10.09
C VAL A 151 11.77 14.31 9.19
N PHE A 152 11.92 14.44 7.88
CA PHE A 152 11.15 13.64 6.93
C PHE A 152 11.47 12.15 7.06
N THR A 153 12.75 11.83 7.11
CA THR A 153 13.26 10.45 7.23
C THR A 153 12.85 9.80 8.55
N ALA A 154 12.83 10.55 9.65
CA ALA A 154 12.41 10.02 10.95
C ALA A 154 10.94 9.56 10.93
N PHE A 155 10.04 10.39 10.40
CA PHE A 155 8.62 10.03 10.26
C PHE A 155 8.43 8.87 9.27
N ARG A 156 9.14 8.91 8.13
CA ARG A 156 9.13 7.83 7.14
C ARG A 156 9.58 6.50 7.75
N ASN A 157 10.66 6.50 8.52
CA ASN A 157 11.19 5.30 9.17
C ASN A 157 10.25 4.76 10.24
N MET A 158 9.54 5.62 10.98
CA MET A 158 8.51 5.20 11.92
C MET A 158 7.42 4.40 11.20
N LEU A 159 6.93 4.87 10.04
CA LEU A 159 5.98 4.12 9.22
C LEU A 159 6.59 2.84 8.64
N LEU A 160 7.84 2.86 8.17
CA LEU A 160 8.55 1.69 7.63
C LEU A 160 8.81 0.60 8.68
N ASN A 161 8.85 0.95 9.98
CA ASN A 161 8.87 -0.06 11.06
C ASN A 161 7.56 -0.87 11.13
N TYR A 162 6.61 -0.53 10.29
CA TYR A 162 5.34 -1.20 10.11
C TYR A 162 4.37 -0.95 11.28
N TYR A 163 3.22 -1.65 11.26
CA TYR A 163 2.23 -1.54 12.33
C TYR A 163 2.78 -1.99 13.69
N PRO A 164 2.40 -1.34 14.80
CA PRO A 164 2.57 -1.92 16.13
C PRO A 164 1.94 -3.33 16.18
N ASP A 165 2.57 -4.26 16.90
CA ASP A 165 2.20 -5.69 16.89
C ASP A 165 0.70 -5.94 17.13
N ARG A 166 0.11 -5.21 18.09
CA ARG A 166 -1.33 -5.33 18.36
C ARG A 166 -2.21 -4.88 17.19
N ILE A 167 -1.82 -3.79 16.50
CA ILE A 167 -2.54 -3.29 15.32
C ILE A 167 -2.41 -4.30 14.17
N TRP A 168 -1.21 -4.81 13.94
CA TRP A 168 -0.96 -5.85 12.96
C TRP A 168 -1.83 -7.09 13.16
N LYS A 169 -1.92 -7.60 14.40
CA LYS A 169 -2.78 -8.74 14.75
C LYS A 169 -4.26 -8.44 14.53
N ILE A 170 -4.73 -7.24 14.88
CA ILE A 170 -6.11 -6.81 14.61
C ILE A 170 -6.39 -6.82 13.10
N ARG A 171 -5.49 -6.26 12.29
CA ARG A 171 -5.64 -6.27 10.82
C ARG A 171 -5.67 -7.68 10.24
N ILE A 172 -4.85 -8.58 10.75
CA ILE A 172 -4.89 -10.00 10.37
C ILE A 172 -6.26 -10.60 10.67
N VAL A 173 -6.78 -10.42 11.88
CA VAL A 173 -8.09 -10.94 12.29
C VAL A 173 -9.21 -10.41 11.37
N GLU A 174 -9.20 -9.12 11.06
CA GLU A 174 -10.17 -8.50 10.15
C GLU A 174 -10.14 -9.15 8.76
N GLU A 175 -8.96 -9.34 8.19
CA GLU A 175 -8.82 -9.90 6.84
C GLU A 175 -9.03 -11.44 6.81
N LEU A 176 -8.68 -12.16 7.88
CA LEU A 176 -9.03 -13.58 8.03
C LEU A 176 -10.54 -13.79 8.03
N HIS A 177 -11.27 -12.98 8.81
CA HIS A 177 -12.73 -13.01 8.84
C HIS A 177 -13.33 -12.69 7.47
N LYS A 178 -12.85 -11.65 6.79
CA LYS A 178 -13.31 -11.29 5.44
C LYS A 178 -13.07 -12.41 4.45
N PHE A 179 -11.86 -12.99 4.42
CA PHE A 179 -11.52 -14.10 3.54
C PHE A 179 -12.42 -15.31 3.78
N SER A 180 -12.51 -15.75 5.04
CA SER A 180 -13.28 -16.91 5.44
C SER A 180 -14.77 -16.74 5.13
N MET A 181 -15.36 -15.61 5.54
CA MET A 181 -16.77 -15.35 5.25
C MET A 181 -17.05 -15.23 3.76
N ALA A 182 -16.18 -14.59 2.99
CA ALA A 182 -16.38 -14.41 1.56
C ALA A 182 -16.23 -15.75 0.80
N LEU A 183 -15.07 -16.39 0.87
CA LEU A 183 -14.72 -17.53 0.03
C LEU A 183 -15.08 -18.88 0.64
N GLN A 184 -14.85 -19.08 1.96
CA GLN A 184 -15.06 -20.40 2.57
C GLN A 184 -16.51 -20.66 3.00
N VAL A 185 -17.32 -19.58 3.17
CA VAL A 185 -18.69 -19.69 3.65
C VAL A 185 -19.70 -19.19 2.62
N ASN A 186 -19.70 -17.87 2.32
CA ASN A 186 -20.80 -17.26 1.59
C ASN A 186 -20.78 -17.55 0.09
N TYR A 187 -19.60 -17.67 -0.54
CA TYR A 187 -19.51 -18.09 -1.93
C TYR A 187 -20.27 -19.41 -2.18
N ALA A 188 -19.95 -20.44 -1.39
CA ALA A 188 -20.60 -21.74 -1.52
C ALA A 188 -22.11 -21.69 -1.24
N ARG A 189 -22.55 -20.87 -0.27
CA ARG A 189 -23.96 -20.65 0.02
C ARG A 189 -24.71 -20.00 -1.15
N CYS A 190 -24.08 -18.99 -1.79
CA CYS A 190 -24.66 -18.28 -2.93
C CYS A 190 -24.74 -19.19 -4.15
N MET A 191 -23.68 -19.96 -4.44
CA MET A 191 -23.68 -20.94 -5.52
C MET A 191 -24.77 -22.00 -5.32
N SER A 192 -24.88 -22.54 -4.12
CA SER A 192 -25.92 -23.54 -3.77
C SER A 192 -27.37 -23.01 -3.90
N ARG A 193 -27.56 -21.69 -3.80
CA ARG A 193 -28.87 -21.03 -3.98
C ARG A 193 -29.12 -20.56 -5.44
N GLY A 194 -28.12 -20.63 -6.31
CA GLY A 194 -28.18 -20.06 -7.63
C GLY A 194 -28.10 -18.53 -7.70
N ASP A 195 -27.71 -17.87 -6.60
CA ASP A 195 -27.49 -16.42 -6.59
C ASP A 195 -26.07 -16.08 -7.08
N LEU A 196 -25.95 -16.03 -8.40
CA LEU A 196 -24.65 -15.84 -9.07
C LEU A 196 -24.09 -14.44 -8.88
N VAL A 197 -24.93 -13.41 -8.68
CA VAL A 197 -24.48 -12.05 -8.43
C VAL A 197 -23.80 -11.99 -7.06
N ALA A 198 -24.45 -12.50 -6.00
CA ALA A 198 -23.87 -12.55 -4.69
C ALA A 198 -22.63 -13.46 -4.63
N ALA A 199 -22.63 -14.59 -5.35
CA ALA A 199 -21.44 -15.44 -5.46
C ALA A 199 -20.25 -14.70 -6.08
N ARG A 200 -20.47 -13.90 -7.15
CA ARG A 200 -19.42 -13.09 -7.76
C ARG A 200 -18.88 -12.01 -6.81
N LEU A 201 -19.73 -11.34 -6.04
CA LEU A 201 -19.29 -10.39 -5.03
C LEU A 201 -18.45 -11.06 -3.94
N CYS A 202 -18.89 -12.19 -3.41
CA CYS A 202 -18.10 -12.99 -2.45
C CYS A 202 -16.73 -13.37 -3.04
N HIS A 203 -16.70 -13.81 -4.29
CA HIS A 203 -15.47 -14.19 -4.98
C HIS A 203 -14.48 -13.02 -5.04
N MET A 204 -14.91 -11.83 -5.45
CA MET A 204 -14.05 -10.66 -5.56
C MET A 204 -13.57 -10.16 -4.20
N HIS A 205 -14.45 -10.05 -3.20
CA HIS A 205 -14.07 -9.65 -1.84
C HIS A 205 -13.06 -10.61 -1.21
N GLY A 206 -13.20 -11.90 -1.50
CA GLY A 206 -12.25 -12.89 -1.00
C GLY A 206 -10.88 -12.81 -1.66
N ILE A 207 -10.81 -12.47 -2.96
CA ILE A 207 -9.53 -12.18 -3.64
C ILE A 207 -8.84 -10.98 -3.00
N GLU A 208 -9.57 -9.90 -2.73
CA GLU A 208 -9.02 -8.74 -2.04
C GLU A 208 -8.46 -9.11 -0.66
N ALA A 209 -9.24 -9.84 0.16
CA ALA A 209 -8.81 -10.27 1.48
C ALA A 209 -7.58 -11.20 1.42
N ALA A 210 -7.50 -12.11 0.42
CA ALA A 210 -6.32 -12.95 0.21
C ALA A 210 -5.06 -12.13 -0.04
N MET A 211 -5.15 -11.11 -0.90
CA MET A 211 -4.03 -10.22 -1.19
C MET A 211 -3.63 -9.41 0.04
N GLN A 212 -4.59 -8.88 0.81
CA GLN A 212 -4.31 -8.16 2.04
C GLN A 212 -3.60 -9.04 3.08
N LEU A 213 -4.05 -10.29 3.26
CA LEU A 213 -3.39 -11.26 4.14
C LEU A 213 -1.95 -11.54 3.71
N PHE A 214 -1.69 -11.65 2.40
CA PHE A 214 -0.33 -11.80 1.89
C PHE A 214 0.57 -10.63 2.32
N PHE A 215 0.12 -9.39 2.14
CA PHE A 215 0.88 -8.20 2.54
C PHE A 215 1.09 -8.12 4.06
N LEU A 216 0.07 -8.45 4.84
CA LEU A 216 0.18 -8.51 6.30
C LEU A 216 1.22 -9.55 6.75
N MET A 217 1.27 -10.72 6.10
CA MET A 217 2.29 -11.73 6.37
C MET A 217 3.69 -11.31 5.92
N LYS A 218 3.82 -10.52 4.86
CA LYS A 218 5.12 -9.96 4.42
C LYS A 218 5.55 -8.71 5.20
N ARG A 219 4.68 -8.17 6.06
CA ARG A 219 4.87 -6.88 6.74
C ARG A 219 5.19 -5.74 5.78
N GLU A 220 4.42 -5.71 4.68
CA GLU A 220 4.48 -4.69 3.65
C GLU A 220 3.12 -4.01 3.50
N TYR A 221 3.10 -2.73 3.16
CA TYR A 221 1.86 -2.03 2.86
C TYR A 221 1.47 -2.26 1.40
N PRO A 222 0.25 -2.74 1.11
CA PRO A 222 -0.22 -2.89 -0.26
C PRO A 222 -0.38 -1.52 -0.92
N PRO A 223 0.08 -1.37 -2.18
CA PRO A 223 -0.17 -0.15 -2.95
C PRO A 223 -1.64 -0.04 -3.34
N TYR A 224 -2.01 1.05 -3.99
CA TYR A 224 -3.33 1.26 -4.58
C TYR A 224 -3.78 0.07 -5.42
N TYR A 225 -5.07 -0.28 -5.40
CA TYR A 225 -5.63 -1.55 -5.89
C TYR A 225 -5.13 -1.99 -7.28
N LYS A 226 -4.93 -1.06 -8.23
CA LYS A 226 -4.46 -1.40 -9.58
C LYS A 226 -3.02 -1.93 -9.62
N TRP A 227 -2.23 -1.73 -8.58
CA TRP A 227 -0.85 -2.18 -8.46
C TRP A 227 -0.66 -3.32 -7.44
N THR A 228 -1.72 -3.65 -6.67
CA THR A 228 -1.64 -4.62 -5.57
C THR A 228 -1.15 -5.98 -6.06
N HIS A 229 -1.75 -6.56 -7.10
CA HIS A 229 -1.31 -7.86 -7.62
C HIS A 229 0.11 -7.81 -8.22
N ARG A 230 0.49 -6.72 -8.88
CA ARG A 230 1.85 -6.54 -9.40
C ARG A 230 2.86 -6.56 -8.25
N ARG A 231 2.62 -5.78 -7.19
CA ARG A 231 3.51 -5.76 -6.02
C ARG A 231 3.55 -7.11 -5.30
N LEU A 232 2.41 -7.77 -5.18
CA LEU A 232 2.33 -9.11 -4.62
C LEU A 232 3.22 -10.08 -5.41
N SER A 233 3.15 -10.07 -6.74
CA SER A 233 3.97 -10.93 -7.60
C SER A 233 5.47 -10.66 -7.48
N GLU A 234 5.87 -9.42 -7.22
CA GLU A 234 7.27 -9.05 -6.97
C GLU A 234 7.78 -9.57 -5.62
N LEU A 235 6.90 -9.69 -4.61
CA LEU A 235 7.22 -10.14 -3.25
C LEU A 235 7.07 -11.66 -3.04
N ASP A 236 6.38 -12.33 -3.95
CA ASP A 236 6.08 -13.77 -3.87
C ASP A 236 7.25 -14.59 -4.43
N GLU A 237 8.18 -14.93 -3.56
CA GLU A 237 9.47 -15.55 -3.91
C GLU A 237 9.35 -16.86 -4.68
N ASP A 238 8.35 -17.70 -4.36
CA ASP A 238 8.11 -18.97 -5.04
C ASP A 238 7.02 -18.87 -6.12
N GLY A 239 6.33 -17.74 -6.22
CA GLY A 239 5.34 -17.44 -7.25
C GLY A 239 4.02 -18.22 -7.15
N TYR A 240 3.81 -19.03 -6.12
CA TYR A 240 2.59 -19.84 -6.01
C TYR A 240 1.39 -19.02 -5.57
N PHE A 241 1.57 -18.12 -4.61
CA PHE A 241 0.46 -17.31 -4.10
C PHE A 241 -0.08 -16.37 -5.19
N SER A 242 0.81 -15.66 -5.86
CA SER A 242 0.46 -14.75 -6.97
C SER A 242 -0.21 -15.49 -8.12
N LYS A 243 0.29 -16.69 -8.46
CA LYS A 243 -0.30 -17.55 -9.48
C LYS A 243 -1.72 -17.98 -9.09
N TRP A 244 -1.94 -18.43 -7.84
CA TRP A 244 -3.27 -18.87 -7.41
C TRP A 244 -4.26 -17.72 -7.31
N VAL A 245 -3.85 -16.54 -6.87
CA VAL A 245 -4.68 -15.32 -6.89
C VAL A 245 -5.07 -14.97 -8.34
N LYS A 246 -4.13 -15.03 -9.27
CA LYS A 246 -4.40 -14.82 -10.70
C LYS A 246 -5.39 -15.86 -11.25
N GLU A 247 -5.11 -17.15 -11.05
CA GLU A 247 -6.02 -18.22 -11.47
C GLU A 247 -7.42 -18.05 -10.85
N LEU A 248 -7.49 -17.70 -9.57
CA LEU A 248 -8.76 -17.44 -8.88
C LEU A 248 -9.52 -16.28 -9.55
N SER A 249 -8.86 -15.20 -9.91
CA SER A 249 -9.49 -14.05 -10.59
C SER A 249 -10.01 -14.39 -12.00
N GLU A 250 -9.41 -15.37 -12.65
CA GLU A 250 -9.80 -15.87 -13.99
C GLU A 250 -10.93 -16.90 -13.95
N CYS A 251 -11.26 -17.44 -12.76
CA CYS A 251 -12.32 -18.44 -12.62
C CYS A 251 -13.72 -17.88 -12.96
N GLY A 252 -14.46 -18.61 -13.80
CA GLY A 252 -15.90 -18.47 -13.94
C GLY A 252 -16.65 -19.01 -12.73
N LEU A 253 -17.93 -18.71 -12.62
CA LEU A 253 -18.83 -19.38 -11.67
C LEU A 253 -19.29 -20.70 -12.29
N ASP A 254 -18.87 -21.81 -11.72
CA ASP A 254 -19.15 -23.16 -12.22
C ASP A 254 -20.49 -23.66 -11.66
N THR A 255 -21.57 -23.38 -12.36
CA THR A 255 -22.92 -23.83 -11.96
C THR A 255 -23.09 -25.33 -12.06
N GLU A 256 -22.41 -26.00 -12.99
CA GLU A 256 -22.48 -27.47 -13.16
C GLU A 256 -21.87 -28.17 -11.95
N ALA A 257 -20.79 -27.63 -11.39
CA ALA A 257 -20.19 -28.15 -10.16
C ALA A 257 -21.12 -28.13 -8.94
N TRP A 258 -22.24 -27.35 -9.03
CA TRP A 258 -23.24 -27.22 -7.95
C TRP A 258 -24.56 -27.88 -8.24
N GLU A 259 -24.75 -28.50 -9.39
CA GLU A 259 -25.97 -29.25 -9.69
C GLU A 259 -26.24 -30.37 -8.68
N GLY A 260 -27.41 -30.36 -8.09
CA GLY A 260 -27.83 -31.33 -7.07
C GLY A 260 -27.08 -31.26 -5.74
N LYS A 261 -26.21 -30.27 -5.54
CA LYS A 261 -25.45 -30.08 -4.30
C LYS A 261 -26.02 -28.94 -3.47
N THR A 262 -26.15 -29.19 -2.17
CA THR A 262 -26.58 -28.18 -1.19
C THR A 262 -25.43 -27.90 -0.23
N TYR A 263 -25.19 -26.63 0.04
CA TYR A 263 -24.19 -26.21 1.02
C TYR A 263 -24.49 -26.85 2.39
N SER A 264 -23.47 -27.42 2.99
CA SER A 264 -23.47 -27.74 4.42
C SER A 264 -22.13 -27.33 5.01
N GLY A 265 -22.11 -26.89 6.26
CA GLY A 265 -20.88 -26.40 6.92
C GLY A 265 -19.76 -27.45 7.08
N LYS A 266 -20.00 -28.68 6.64
CA LYS A 266 -19.02 -29.78 6.65
C LYS A 266 -18.59 -30.21 5.24
N PHE A 267 -19.20 -29.65 4.19
CA PHE A 267 -18.96 -30.06 2.81
C PHE A 267 -18.17 -28.99 2.04
N VAL A 268 -16.99 -29.37 1.62
CA VAL A 268 -16.14 -28.55 0.73
C VAL A 268 -16.25 -29.12 -0.68
N ASN A 269 -16.82 -28.33 -1.61
CA ASN A 269 -17.01 -28.76 -3.00
C ASN A 269 -15.74 -28.56 -3.83
N LEU A 270 -14.78 -29.45 -3.73
CA LEU A 270 -13.51 -29.38 -4.45
C LEU A 270 -13.64 -29.54 -5.98
N SER A 271 -14.85 -29.88 -6.49
CA SER A 271 -15.10 -29.86 -7.94
C SER A 271 -15.20 -28.44 -8.48
N ASP A 272 -15.57 -27.46 -7.65
CA ASP A 272 -15.53 -26.04 -8.00
C ASP A 272 -14.11 -25.51 -7.89
N ARG A 273 -13.59 -24.94 -9.00
CA ARG A 273 -12.22 -24.43 -9.06
C ARG A 273 -11.97 -23.26 -8.10
N VAL A 274 -12.98 -22.41 -7.86
CA VAL A 274 -12.89 -21.32 -6.88
C VAL A 274 -12.65 -21.89 -5.48
N ILE A 275 -13.42 -22.89 -5.08
CA ILE A 275 -13.25 -23.57 -3.78
C ILE A 275 -11.87 -24.21 -3.67
N LEU A 276 -11.44 -24.95 -4.69
CA LEU A 276 -10.12 -25.61 -4.67
C LEU A 276 -8.96 -24.61 -4.48
N LEU A 277 -8.99 -23.49 -5.18
CA LEU A 277 -7.96 -22.45 -5.05
C LEU A 277 -8.05 -21.72 -3.71
N THR A 278 -9.28 -21.52 -3.20
CA THR A 278 -9.51 -20.97 -1.86
C THR A 278 -8.83 -21.79 -0.78
N GLU A 279 -9.03 -23.11 -0.81
CA GLU A 279 -8.42 -24.01 0.20
C GLU A 279 -6.89 -24.02 0.11
N ARG A 280 -6.30 -23.94 -1.08
CA ARG A 280 -4.85 -23.81 -1.27
C ARG A 280 -4.28 -22.51 -0.70
N LEU A 281 -4.98 -21.39 -0.96
CA LEU A 281 -4.59 -20.10 -0.39
C LEU A 281 -4.72 -20.12 1.14
N ALA A 282 -5.81 -20.67 1.65
CA ALA A 282 -6.07 -20.79 3.08
C ALA A 282 -4.99 -21.61 3.80
N GLU A 283 -4.63 -22.77 3.26
CA GLU A 283 -3.54 -23.61 3.79
C GLU A 283 -2.22 -22.84 3.84
N ARG A 284 -1.89 -22.09 2.77
CA ARG A 284 -0.68 -21.30 2.73
C ARG A 284 -0.66 -20.18 3.76
N ILE A 285 -1.79 -19.50 3.93
CA ILE A 285 -1.96 -18.43 4.93
C ILE A 285 -1.81 -19.03 6.33
N ALA A 286 -2.48 -20.14 6.63
CA ALA A 286 -2.40 -20.81 7.94
C ALA A 286 -0.97 -21.27 8.27
N ASN A 287 -0.26 -21.87 7.31
CA ASN A 287 1.14 -22.24 7.50
C ASN A 287 2.00 -21.01 7.84
N LYS A 288 1.79 -19.89 7.14
CA LYS A 288 2.55 -18.66 7.41
C LYS A 288 2.22 -18.06 8.77
N MET A 289 0.96 -18.11 9.20
CA MET A 289 0.58 -17.68 10.55
C MET A 289 1.23 -18.54 11.63
N GLN A 290 1.35 -19.85 11.41
CA GLN A 290 2.07 -20.73 12.35
C GLN A 290 3.56 -20.40 12.42
N GLU A 291 4.21 -20.11 11.28
CA GLU A 291 5.61 -19.66 11.27
C GLU A 291 5.84 -18.38 12.09
N TYR A 292 4.86 -17.47 12.11
CA TYR A 292 4.89 -16.26 12.94
C TYR A 292 4.48 -16.48 14.41
N GLY A 293 4.10 -17.70 14.79
CA GLY A 293 3.62 -17.99 16.13
C GLY A 293 2.28 -17.35 16.47
N LEU A 294 1.45 -17.06 15.46
CA LEU A 294 0.12 -16.51 15.64
C LEU A 294 -0.92 -17.58 15.97
N ILE A 295 -0.66 -18.81 15.57
CA ILE A 295 -1.52 -19.98 15.77
C ILE A 295 -0.67 -21.20 16.13
N ASP A 296 -1.23 -22.11 16.92
CA ASP A 296 -0.56 -23.34 17.34
C ASP A 296 -0.64 -24.44 16.28
N ASN A 297 -1.81 -24.61 15.68
CA ASN A 297 -2.08 -25.68 14.71
C ASN A 297 -2.67 -25.13 13.42
N VAL A 298 -2.21 -25.66 12.29
CA VAL A 298 -2.74 -25.29 10.98
C VAL A 298 -4.12 -25.93 10.78
N ASP A 299 -5.12 -25.09 10.52
CA ASP A 299 -6.44 -25.49 10.03
C ASP A 299 -6.77 -24.63 8.81
N PRO A 300 -7.13 -25.21 7.66
CA PRO A 300 -7.46 -24.44 6.47
C PRO A 300 -8.74 -23.63 6.60
N TYR A 301 -9.64 -23.91 7.55
CA TYR A 301 -10.78 -23.05 7.85
C TYR A 301 -10.35 -21.87 8.72
N LEU A 302 -9.99 -20.77 8.07
CA LEU A 302 -9.29 -19.65 8.70
C LEU A 302 -10.07 -18.95 9.82
N GLU A 303 -11.41 -19.02 9.80
CA GLU A 303 -12.24 -18.41 10.87
C GLU A 303 -11.93 -18.98 12.26
N LYS A 304 -11.48 -20.23 12.36
CA LYS A 304 -11.11 -20.85 13.64
C LYS A 304 -9.95 -20.11 14.32
N HIS A 305 -9.07 -19.50 13.55
CA HIS A 305 -7.89 -18.82 14.07
C HIS A 305 -8.17 -17.42 14.58
N VAL A 306 -9.32 -16.85 14.24
CA VAL A 306 -9.72 -15.49 14.69
C VAL A 306 -9.71 -15.41 16.22
N ASP A 307 -10.43 -16.33 16.90
CA ASP A 307 -10.50 -16.34 18.37
C ASP A 307 -9.16 -16.68 19.03
N GLU A 308 -8.33 -17.51 18.38
CA GLU A 308 -7.00 -17.88 18.86
C GLU A 308 -6.07 -16.66 18.90
N ILE A 309 -6.04 -15.89 17.80
CA ILE A 309 -5.23 -14.67 17.70
C ILE A 309 -5.73 -13.60 18.67
N ILE A 310 -7.06 -13.43 18.82
CA ILE A 310 -7.64 -12.46 19.77
C ILE A 310 -7.20 -12.80 21.20
N ARG A 311 -7.31 -14.04 21.63
CA ARG A 311 -6.86 -14.48 22.96
C ARG A 311 -5.37 -14.24 23.18
N GLY A 312 -4.55 -14.47 22.15
CA GLY A 312 -3.11 -14.18 22.20
C GLY A 312 -2.75 -12.69 22.29
N MET A 313 -3.71 -11.77 22.04
CA MET A 313 -3.52 -10.32 22.27
C MET A 313 -3.88 -9.86 23.68
N GLU A 314 -4.61 -10.67 24.42
CA GLU A 314 -5.05 -10.37 25.80
C GLU A 314 -4.11 -10.93 26.87
N SER A 315 -3.26 -11.87 26.49
CA SER A 315 -2.20 -12.45 27.34
C SER A 315 -0.95 -11.59 27.35
#